data_cfc932ce9cbc51d61d73b2ddf5805a90
#
_entry.id   cfc932ce9cbc51d61d73b2ddf5805a90
#
_cell.length_a   1.000
_cell.length_b   1.000
_cell.length_c   1.000
_cell.angle_alpha   90.00
_cell.angle_beta   90.00
_cell.angle_gamma   90.00
#
_symmetry.space_group_name_H-M   'P 1'
#
loop_
_entity.id
_entity.type
_entity.pdbx_description
1 polymer ?
#
loop_
_entity_poly.entity_id
_entity_poly.type
_entity_poly.pdbx_seq_one_letter_code
_entity_poly.pdbx_strand_id
1 'polypeptide(L)'
;LADPAGGFCSAEDADSLPPGAAEGAHPTEGAFYLWGADEIDRLLGADAEIAKTCFGVEPEGNALHDPQGEFRGRNILYRAATDEEAARRHGVERAEVASARERARRVLFEARASRPRPGLDDKVITAWNGLAIAAFARASRVVAALHPDAAPRAAAYLESARRAGLGNAWRYCDL
;
A
#
# COMPACT_ATOMS: atom_id res chain seq x y z
N LEU A 1 -5.88 -0.20 8.87
CA LEU A 1 -7.04 -1.00 9.29
C LEU A 1 -7.25 -0.95 10.81
N ALA A 2 -7.06 0.22 11.44
CA ALA A 2 -7.33 0.40 12.87
C ALA A 2 -8.76 0.87 13.09
N ASP A 3 -9.48 0.20 13.99
CA ASP A 3 -10.80 0.62 14.44
C ASP A 3 -10.68 1.88 15.32
N PRO A 4 -11.56 2.88 15.16
CA PRO A 4 -11.55 4.09 16.00
C PRO A 4 -11.67 3.83 17.49
N ALA A 5 -12.35 2.77 17.88
CA ALA A 5 -12.50 2.36 19.29
C ALA A 5 -11.31 1.57 19.83
N GLY A 6 -10.27 1.35 19.03
CA GLY A 6 -9.07 0.58 19.33
C GLY A 6 -9.23 -0.89 18.90
N GLY A 7 -8.26 -1.42 18.26
CA GLY A 7 -8.26 -2.73 17.65
C GLY A 7 -7.87 -2.64 16.18
N PHE A 8 -7.66 -3.80 15.59
CA PHE A 8 -7.32 -3.93 14.18
C PHE A 8 -8.44 -4.71 13.48
N CYS A 9 -8.98 -4.11 12.42
CA CYS A 9 -9.94 -4.75 11.55
C CYS A 9 -9.30 -5.94 10.82
N SER A 10 -10.13 -6.91 10.40
CA SER A 10 -9.64 -8.17 9.84
C SER A 10 -9.00 -8.01 8.46
N ALA A 11 -9.64 -7.30 7.54
CA ALA A 11 -9.18 -7.18 6.15
C ALA A 11 -9.78 -5.96 5.43
N GLU A 12 -9.17 -5.59 4.30
CA GLU A 12 -9.86 -4.91 3.20
C GLU A 12 -10.22 -5.96 2.15
N ASP A 13 -11.34 -5.78 1.45
CA ASP A 13 -11.74 -6.63 0.33
C ASP A 13 -10.67 -6.61 -0.78
N ALA A 14 -10.56 -7.68 -1.53
CA ALA A 14 -9.74 -7.71 -2.73
C ALA A 14 -10.36 -6.86 -3.86
N ASP A 15 -11.69 -6.76 -3.86
CA ASP A 15 -12.46 -6.12 -4.90
C ASP A 15 -12.77 -4.66 -4.60
N SER A 16 -12.77 -3.86 -5.65
CA SER A 16 -13.22 -2.47 -5.60
C SER A 16 -13.75 -2.04 -6.98
N LEU A 17 -14.53 -0.96 -7.01
CA LEU A 17 -14.95 -0.39 -8.28
C LEU A 17 -13.75 0.18 -9.03
N PRO A 18 -13.61 -0.10 -10.35
CA PRO A 18 -12.60 0.54 -11.17
C PRO A 18 -12.73 2.07 -11.16
N PRO A 19 -11.63 2.82 -11.27
CA PRO A 19 -11.69 4.27 -11.39
C PRO A 19 -12.56 4.71 -12.57
N GLY A 20 -13.51 5.62 -12.34
CA GLY A 20 -14.44 6.11 -13.36
C GLY A 20 -15.51 5.10 -13.79
N ALA A 21 -15.74 4.06 -13.01
CA ALA A 21 -16.78 3.07 -13.27
C ALA A 21 -18.18 3.73 -13.40
N ALA A 22 -18.96 3.25 -14.38
CA ALA A 22 -20.34 3.69 -14.56
C ALA A 22 -21.23 3.19 -13.41
N GLU A 23 -22.41 3.83 -13.26
CA GLU A 23 -23.43 3.36 -12.31
C GLU A 23 -23.82 1.91 -12.64
N GLY A 24 -23.82 1.05 -11.62
CA GLY A 24 -24.11 -0.38 -11.79
C GLY A 24 -22.92 -1.24 -12.21
N ALA A 25 -21.71 -0.69 -12.32
CA ALA A 25 -20.49 -1.48 -12.55
C ALA A 25 -20.24 -2.44 -11.38
N HIS A 26 -19.66 -3.60 -11.69
CA HIS A 26 -19.27 -4.56 -10.69
C HIS A 26 -17.85 -4.28 -10.16
N PRO A 27 -17.60 -4.50 -8.88
CA PRO A 27 -16.24 -4.51 -8.33
C PRO A 27 -15.38 -5.56 -9.06
N THR A 28 -14.10 -5.28 -9.19
CA THR A 28 -13.10 -6.19 -9.76
C THR A 28 -11.89 -6.29 -8.84
N GLU A 29 -11.25 -7.46 -8.86
CA GLU A 29 -10.09 -7.72 -8.02
C GLU A 29 -8.96 -6.74 -8.32
N GLY A 30 -8.37 -6.18 -7.28
CA GLY A 30 -7.21 -5.32 -7.36
C GLY A 30 -7.42 -3.93 -7.99
N ALA A 31 -8.63 -3.57 -8.45
CA ALA A 31 -8.87 -2.31 -9.19
C ALA A 31 -8.33 -1.07 -8.49
N PHE A 32 -8.36 -1.03 -7.16
CA PHE A 32 -7.79 0.06 -6.37
C PHE A 32 -6.28 0.20 -6.55
N TYR A 33 -5.55 -0.90 -6.75
CA TYR A 33 -4.09 -0.94 -6.75
C TYR A 33 -3.46 -1.00 -8.14
N LEU A 34 -4.23 -1.33 -9.17
CA LEU A 34 -3.74 -1.53 -10.52
C LEU A 34 -3.59 -0.21 -11.28
N TRP A 35 -2.64 -0.17 -12.21
CA TRP A 35 -2.30 1.03 -12.98
C TRP A 35 -2.21 0.74 -14.47
N GLY A 36 -2.76 1.64 -15.30
CA GLY A 36 -2.46 1.67 -16.72
C GLY A 36 -1.13 2.39 -16.99
N ALA A 37 -0.38 1.97 -18.01
CA ALA A 37 0.85 2.67 -18.40
C ALA A 37 0.56 4.13 -18.79
N ASP A 38 -0.47 4.37 -19.59
CA ASP A 38 -0.92 5.71 -19.99
C ASP A 38 -1.35 6.59 -18.83
N GLU A 39 -1.92 6.00 -17.79
CA GLU A 39 -2.31 6.72 -16.58
C GLU A 39 -1.06 7.23 -15.85
N ILE A 40 -0.03 6.39 -15.76
CA ILE A 40 1.26 6.75 -15.17
C ILE A 40 1.92 7.88 -15.97
N ASP A 41 1.92 7.79 -17.30
CA ASP A 41 2.48 8.83 -18.17
C ASP A 41 1.80 10.17 -17.95
N ARG A 42 0.47 10.20 -17.89
CA ARG A 42 -0.29 11.43 -17.65
C ARG A 42 -0.05 12.04 -16.27
N LEU A 43 0.10 11.21 -15.25
CA LEU A 43 0.30 11.67 -13.87
C LEU A 43 1.71 12.15 -13.59
N LEU A 44 2.71 11.49 -14.16
CA LEU A 44 4.12 11.70 -13.80
C LEU A 44 4.88 12.57 -14.81
N GLY A 45 4.40 12.70 -16.03
CA GLY A 45 5.07 13.54 -17.06
C GLY A 45 6.53 13.17 -17.22
N ALA A 46 7.43 14.10 -16.99
CA ALA A 46 8.87 13.90 -17.15
C ALA A 46 9.47 12.79 -16.27
N ASP A 47 8.86 12.48 -15.14
CA ASP A 47 9.33 11.42 -14.25
C ASP A 47 8.84 10.02 -14.68
N ALA A 48 7.93 9.91 -15.66
CA ALA A 48 7.21 8.67 -15.98
C ALA A 48 8.16 7.54 -16.40
N GLU A 49 9.11 7.79 -17.29
CA GLU A 49 10.02 6.75 -17.80
C GLU A 49 10.92 6.16 -16.71
N ILE A 50 11.45 7.02 -15.84
CA ILE A 50 12.24 6.58 -14.69
C ILE A 50 11.34 5.77 -13.73
N ALA A 51 10.14 6.26 -13.46
CA ALA A 51 9.19 5.60 -12.57
C ALA A 51 8.74 4.24 -13.12
N LYS A 52 8.44 4.14 -14.41
CA LYS A 52 8.09 2.86 -15.07
C LYS A 52 9.21 1.84 -14.92
N THR A 53 10.46 2.26 -15.13
CA THR A 53 11.62 1.39 -14.90
C THR A 53 11.74 0.95 -13.44
N CYS A 54 11.60 1.89 -12.49
CA CYS A 54 11.71 1.59 -11.06
C CYS A 54 10.60 0.66 -10.55
N PHE A 55 9.39 0.79 -11.10
CA PHE A 55 8.18 0.10 -10.62
C PHE A 55 7.71 -1.06 -11.51
N GLY A 56 8.46 -1.42 -12.55
CA GLY A 56 8.18 -2.58 -13.38
C GLY A 56 6.93 -2.42 -14.25
N VAL A 57 6.68 -1.22 -14.74
CA VAL A 57 5.52 -0.94 -15.56
C VAL A 57 5.79 -1.34 -17.01
N GLU A 58 4.89 -2.15 -17.57
CA GLU A 58 4.92 -2.61 -18.95
C GLU A 58 3.73 -2.01 -19.74
N PRO A 59 3.92 -1.67 -21.03
CA PRO A 59 2.84 -1.09 -21.84
C PRO A 59 1.57 -1.94 -21.88
N GLU A 60 1.73 -3.25 -21.99
CA GLU A 60 0.63 -4.23 -22.08
C GLU A 60 0.22 -4.80 -20.71
N GLY A 61 0.78 -4.25 -19.61
CA GLY A 61 0.58 -4.77 -18.26
C GLY A 61 1.60 -5.85 -17.87
N ASN A 62 1.86 -5.96 -16.57
CA ASN A 62 2.89 -6.85 -16.03
C ASN A 62 2.34 -8.06 -15.25
N ALA A 63 1.03 -8.28 -15.25
CA ALA A 63 0.41 -9.44 -14.61
C ALA A 63 0.58 -10.68 -15.51
N LEU A 64 1.61 -11.48 -15.22
CA LEU A 64 1.99 -12.66 -16.03
C LEU A 64 0.97 -13.81 -15.94
N HIS A 65 0.18 -13.86 -14.88
CA HIS A 65 -0.81 -14.90 -14.65
C HIS A 65 -2.14 -14.25 -14.27
N ASP A 66 -3.04 -14.23 -15.22
CA ASP A 66 -4.37 -13.61 -15.10
C ASP A 66 -5.43 -14.54 -15.72
N PRO A 67 -5.79 -15.64 -15.02
CA PRO A 67 -6.70 -16.64 -15.56
C PRO A 67 -8.11 -16.09 -15.87
N GLN A 68 -8.52 -15.04 -15.16
CA GLN A 68 -9.84 -14.42 -15.27
C GLN A 68 -9.83 -13.22 -16.22
N GLY A 69 -8.65 -12.71 -16.59
CA GLY A 69 -8.50 -11.57 -17.49
C GLY A 69 -8.81 -10.20 -16.84
N GLU A 70 -8.80 -10.12 -15.53
CA GLU A 70 -9.14 -8.90 -14.77
C GLU A 70 -8.00 -7.88 -14.75
N PHE A 71 -6.76 -8.34 -14.93
CA PHE A 71 -5.56 -7.49 -14.90
C PHE A 71 -5.03 -7.09 -16.28
N ARG A 72 -5.77 -7.44 -17.35
CA ARG A 72 -5.34 -7.21 -18.72
C ARG A 72 -5.03 -5.73 -18.98
N GLY A 73 -3.83 -5.44 -19.50
CA GLY A 73 -3.36 -4.07 -19.73
C GLY A 73 -3.09 -3.27 -18.46
N ARG A 74 -3.01 -3.94 -17.32
CA ARG A 74 -2.78 -3.31 -16.01
C ARG A 74 -1.46 -3.74 -15.40
N ASN A 75 -0.94 -2.86 -14.56
CA ASN A 75 0.34 -3.06 -13.88
C ASN A 75 0.17 -3.11 -12.36
N ILE A 76 0.83 -4.08 -11.76
CA ILE A 76 1.06 -4.17 -10.32
C ILE A 76 2.43 -3.54 -10.07
N LEU A 77 2.49 -2.47 -9.28
CA LEU A 77 3.75 -1.78 -9.02
C LEU A 77 4.57 -2.53 -7.97
N TYR A 78 5.83 -2.80 -8.29
CA TYR A 78 6.80 -3.41 -7.37
C TYR A 78 8.17 -2.79 -7.58
N ARG A 79 9.13 -3.09 -6.74
CA ARG A 79 10.51 -2.62 -6.93
C ARG A 79 11.20 -3.49 -7.98
N ALA A 80 11.14 -3.07 -9.25
CA ALA A 80 11.69 -3.81 -10.39
C ALA A 80 13.18 -3.55 -10.63
N ALA A 81 13.65 -2.34 -10.29
CA ALA A 81 15.04 -1.96 -10.46
C ALA A 81 15.56 -1.17 -9.27
N THR A 82 16.85 -1.29 -8.99
CA THR A 82 17.56 -0.40 -8.07
C THR A 82 17.75 0.99 -8.68
N ASP A 83 18.04 1.99 -7.83
CA ASP A 83 18.30 3.34 -8.32
C ASP A 83 19.55 3.38 -9.22
N GLU A 84 20.55 2.53 -8.97
CA GLU A 84 21.74 2.37 -9.80
C GLU A 84 21.44 1.76 -11.17
N GLU A 85 20.59 0.76 -11.23
CA GLU A 85 20.18 0.12 -12.49
C GLU A 85 19.37 1.07 -13.35
N ALA A 86 18.42 1.78 -12.76
CA ALA A 86 17.62 2.78 -13.44
C ALA A 86 18.50 3.97 -13.94
N ALA A 87 19.45 4.45 -13.12
CA ALA A 87 20.39 5.49 -13.49
C ALA A 87 21.22 5.11 -14.73
N ARG A 88 21.77 3.89 -14.75
CA ARG A 88 22.49 3.38 -15.93
C ARG A 88 21.60 3.29 -17.17
N ARG A 89 20.35 2.83 -17.01
CA ARG A 89 19.41 2.66 -18.13
C ARG A 89 18.99 3.98 -18.75
N HIS A 90 18.81 5.02 -17.95
CA HIS A 90 18.37 6.33 -18.38
C HIS A 90 19.53 7.34 -18.64
N GLY A 91 20.77 6.99 -18.32
CA GLY A 91 21.91 7.87 -18.48
C GLY A 91 21.88 9.10 -17.58
N VAL A 92 21.31 8.97 -16.38
CA VAL A 92 21.19 10.05 -15.38
C VAL A 92 21.89 9.68 -14.08
N GLU A 93 22.04 10.64 -13.19
CA GLU A 93 22.63 10.41 -11.88
C GLU A 93 21.67 9.61 -10.96
N ARG A 94 22.23 8.75 -10.09
CA ARG A 94 21.47 7.99 -9.09
C ARG A 94 20.57 8.88 -8.22
N ALA A 95 21.06 10.06 -7.82
CA ALA A 95 20.31 11.01 -7.01
C ALA A 95 19.06 11.54 -7.72
N GLU A 96 19.14 11.70 -9.04
CA GLU A 96 18.01 12.10 -9.87
C GLU A 96 16.94 10.99 -9.90
N VAL A 97 17.35 9.75 -10.11
CA VAL A 97 16.44 8.58 -10.04
C VAL A 97 15.75 8.49 -8.68
N ALA A 98 16.50 8.60 -7.58
CA ALA A 98 15.94 8.55 -6.23
C ALA A 98 14.89 9.66 -6.01
N SER A 99 15.16 10.86 -6.50
CA SER A 99 14.26 12.00 -6.41
C SER A 99 12.99 11.81 -7.27
N ALA A 100 13.16 11.37 -8.52
CA ALA A 100 12.04 11.09 -9.43
C ALA A 100 11.14 9.97 -8.87
N ARG A 101 11.72 8.89 -8.39
CA ARG A 101 11.00 7.78 -7.76
C ARG A 101 10.20 8.23 -6.52
N GLU A 102 10.77 9.08 -5.68
CA GLU A 102 10.05 9.56 -4.49
C GLU A 102 8.92 10.53 -4.86
N ARG A 103 9.11 11.40 -5.86
CA ARG A 103 8.02 12.22 -6.41
C ARG A 103 6.92 11.35 -7.00
N ALA A 104 7.28 10.36 -7.82
CA ALA A 104 6.34 9.41 -8.42
C ALA A 104 5.53 8.68 -7.36
N ARG A 105 6.19 8.15 -6.33
CA ARG A 105 5.51 7.45 -5.21
C ARG A 105 4.46 8.33 -4.55
N ARG A 106 4.77 9.60 -4.31
CA ARG A 106 3.83 10.55 -3.70
C ARG A 106 2.65 10.84 -4.62
N VAL A 107 2.91 11.19 -5.89
CA VAL A 107 1.85 11.50 -6.87
C VAL A 107 0.92 10.31 -7.08
N LEU A 108 1.46 9.11 -7.23
CA LEU A 108 0.66 7.89 -7.41
C LEU A 108 -0.14 7.56 -6.13
N PHE A 109 0.44 7.76 -4.96
CA PHE A 109 -0.28 7.56 -3.70
C PHE A 109 -1.48 8.51 -3.57
N GLU A 110 -1.31 9.79 -3.88
CA GLU A 110 -2.35 10.80 -3.86
C GLU A 110 -3.44 10.50 -4.91
N ALA A 111 -3.04 10.15 -6.13
CA ALA A 111 -3.99 9.77 -7.17
C ALA A 111 -4.81 8.52 -6.79
N ARG A 112 -4.17 7.51 -6.20
CA ARG A 112 -4.86 6.32 -5.71
C ARG A 112 -5.85 6.63 -4.59
N ALA A 113 -5.52 7.57 -3.72
CA ALA A 113 -6.40 7.95 -2.60
C ALA A 113 -7.77 8.48 -3.05
N SER A 114 -7.88 8.97 -4.30
CA SER A 114 -9.15 9.43 -4.89
C SER A 114 -10.00 8.32 -5.50
N ARG A 115 -9.48 7.10 -5.62
CA ARG A 115 -10.20 5.96 -6.19
C ARG A 115 -11.23 5.39 -5.19
N PRO A 116 -12.29 4.73 -5.67
CA PRO A 116 -13.19 3.94 -4.82
C PRO A 116 -12.37 2.93 -4.01
N ARG A 117 -12.49 2.99 -2.69
CA ARG A 117 -11.74 2.07 -1.82
C ARG A 117 -12.39 0.69 -1.78
N PRO A 118 -11.59 -0.37 -1.58
CA PRO A 118 -12.11 -1.69 -1.23
C PRO A 118 -12.98 -1.63 0.03
N GLY A 119 -13.95 -2.54 0.14
CA GLY A 119 -14.75 -2.72 1.33
C GLY A 119 -13.88 -3.04 2.54
N LEU A 120 -14.19 -2.44 3.69
CA LEU A 120 -13.53 -2.78 4.95
C LEU A 120 -14.31 -3.90 5.63
N ASP A 121 -13.66 -5.03 5.88
CA ASP A 121 -14.14 -6.02 6.84
C ASP A 121 -13.74 -5.55 8.25
N ASP A 122 -14.68 -4.89 8.91
CA ASP A 122 -14.48 -4.23 10.20
C ASP A 122 -14.54 -5.18 11.41
N LYS A 123 -14.64 -6.49 11.17
CA LYS A 123 -14.57 -7.48 12.24
C LYS A 123 -13.23 -7.38 12.98
N VAL A 124 -13.30 -7.29 14.29
CA VAL A 124 -12.13 -7.30 15.18
C VAL A 124 -11.97 -8.69 15.78
N ILE A 125 -11.16 -9.54 15.16
CA ILE A 125 -10.94 -10.91 15.59
C ILE A 125 -9.95 -10.94 16.75
N THR A 126 -10.39 -11.33 17.94
CA THR A 126 -9.60 -11.28 19.18
C THR A 126 -8.26 -12.00 19.06
N ALA A 127 -8.22 -13.21 18.50
CA ALA A 127 -6.98 -13.98 18.33
C ALA A 127 -5.96 -13.25 17.44
N TRP A 128 -6.40 -12.67 16.32
CA TRP A 128 -5.53 -11.92 15.42
C TRP A 128 -5.05 -10.61 16.04
N ASN A 129 -5.92 -9.97 16.80
CA ASN A 129 -5.56 -8.76 17.54
C ASN A 129 -4.52 -9.06 18.62
N GLY A 130 -4.59 -10.19 19.30
CA GLY A 130 -3.57 -10.64 20.25
C GLY A 130 -2.19 -10.75 19.59
N LEU A 131 -2.13 -11.35 18.39
CA LEU A 131 -0.89 -11.44 17.60
C LEU A 131 -0.38 -10.07 17.17
N ALA A 132 -1.27 -9.20 16.67
CA ALA A 132 -0.92 -7.85 16.24
C ALA A 132 -0.41 -7.00 17.40
N ILE A 133 -1.08 -7.03 18.57
CA ILE A 133 -0.64 -6.34 19.79
C ILE A 133 0.78 -6.77 20.17
N ALA A 134 1.04 -8.08 20.19
CA ALA A 134 2.36 -8.62 20.49
C ALA A 134 3.41 -8.17 19.47
N ALA A 135 3.07 -8.15 18.18
CA ALA A 135 3.96 -7.70 17.11
C ALA A 135 4.28 -6.20 17.24
N PHE A 136 3.30 -5.33 17.45
CA PHE A 136 3.51 -3.89 17.63
C PHE A 136 4.32 -3.58 18.89
N ALA A 137 4.05 -4.26 20.01
CA ALA A 137 4.82 -4.09 21.23
C ALA A 137 6.29 -4.51 21.07
N ARG A 138 6.56 -5.60 20.34
CA ARG A 138 7.93 -6.03 20.01
C ARG A 138 8.60 -5.06 19.05
N ALA A 139 7.90 -4.64 17.99
CA ALA A 139 8.42 -3.68 17.00
C ALA A 139 8.80 -2.35 17.67
N SER A 140 8.00 -1.83 18.61
CA SER A 140 8.34 -0.65 19.39
C SER A 140 9.71 -0.78 20.08
N ARG A 141 9.94 -1.90 20.76
CA ARG A 141 11.21 -2.14 21.47
C ARG A 141 12.40 -2.26 20.50
N VAL A 142 12.23 -3.00 19.40
CA VAL A 142 13.29 -3.22 18.41
C VAL A 142 13.66 -1.91 17.72
N VAL A 143 12.64 -1.14 17.27
CA VAL A 143 12.87 0.14 16.58
C VAL A 143 13.53 1.15 17.53
N ALA A 144 13.11 1.21 18.80
CA ALA A 144 13.75 2.09 19.77
C ALA A 144 15.22 1.73 20.02
N ALA A 145 15.56 0.43 20.03
CA ALA A 145 16.91 -0.04 20.27
C ALA A 145 17.86 0.13 19.07
N LEU A 146 17.37 -0.12 17.86
CA LEU A 146 18.20 -0.13 16.64
C LEU A 146 18.22 1.21 15.90
N HIS A 147 17.21 2.04 16.09
CA HIS A 147 17.02 3.30 15.38
C HIS A 147 16.60 4.41 16.36
N PRO A 148 17.54 5.00 17.13
CA PRO A 148 17.22 6.06 18.09
C PRO A 148 16.45 7.24 17.47
N ASP A 149 16.76 7.59 16.22
CA ASP A 149 16.08 8.66 15.47
C ASP A 149 14.62 8.32 15.14
N ALA A 150 14.22 7.06 15.25
CA ALA A 150 12.86 6.58 15.02
C ALA A 150 12.02 6.48 16.30
N ALA A 151 12.44 7.14 17.39
CA ALA A 151 11.70 7.16 18.66
C ALA A 151 10.21 7.51 18.52
N PRO A 152 9.78 8.49 17.69
CA PRO A 152 8.36 8.76 17.47
C PRO A 152 7.61 7.58 16.86
N ARG A 153 8.24 6.82 15.96
CA ARG A 153 7.66 5.61 15.35
C ARG A 153 7.54 4.49 16.37
N ALA A 154 8.56 4.31 17.20
CA ALA A 154 8.52 3.33 18.28
C ALA A 154 7.38 3.62 19.28
N ALA A 155 7.20 4.88 19.66
CA ALA A 155 6.10 5.32 20.51
C ALA A 155 4.72 5.08 19.85
N ALA A 156 4.58 5.37 18.56
CA ALA A 156 3.34 5.13 17.81
C ALA A 156 2.98 3.64 17.77
N TYR A 157 3.96 2.75 17.61
CA TYR A 157 3.72 1.30 17.68
C TYR A 157 3.24 0.85 19.07
N LEU A 158 3.86 1.36 20.11
CA LEU A 158 3.44 1.03 21.49
C LEU A 158 2.02 1.53 21.77
N GLU A 159 1.69 2.74 21.34
CA GLU A 159 0.35 3.30 21.51
C GLU A 159 -0.71 2.52 20.73
N SER A 160 -0.38 2.06 19.51
CA SER A 160 -1.26 1.19 18.73
C SER A 160 -1.54 -0.13 19.46
N ALA A 161 -0.51 -0.75 20.02
CA ALA A 161 -0.66 -1.97 20.83
C ALA A 161 -1.52 -1.73 22.09
N ARG A 162 -1.28 -0.61 22.80
CA ARG A 162 -2.02 -0.24 24.01
C ARG A 162 -3.51 0.00 23.71
N ARG A 163 -3.82 0.76 22.67
CA ARG A 163 -5.20 1.04 22.27
C ARG A 163 -5.95 -0.22 21.88
N ALA A 164 -5.31 -1.09 21.09
CA ALA A 164 -5.89 -2.35 20.69
C ALA A 164 -6.13 -3.28 21.88
N GLY A 165 -5.20 -3.37 22.84
CA GLY A 165 -5.35 -4.15 24.05
C GLY A 165 -6.50 -3.67 24.93
N LEU A 166 -6.64 -2.36 25.14
CA LEU A 166 -7.71 -1.79 25.94
C LEU A 166 -9.08 -1.87 25.24
N GLY A 167 -9.12 -1.61 23.93
CA GLY A 167 -10.36 -1.65 23.14
C GLY A 167 -10.95 -3.05 23.01
N ASN A 168 -10.11 -4.08 22.89
CA ASN A 168 -10.55 -5.46 22.73
C ASN A 168 -10.99 -6.12 24.06
N ALA A 169 -10.41 -5.73 25.18
CA ALA A 169 -10.68 -6.38 26.46
C ALA A 169 -12.15 -6.33 26.90
N TRP A 170 -12.91 -5.33 26.45
CA TRP A 170 -14.30 -5.10 26.88
C TRP A 170 -15.37 -5.53 25.86
N ARG A 171 -15.01 -5.66 24.57
CA ARG A 171 -16.01 -5.92 23.52
C ARG A 171 -16.35 -7.39 23.29
N TYR A 172 -15.50 -8.31 23.76
CA TYR A 172 -15.57 -9.73 23.40
C TYR A 172 -15.54 -10.67 24.61
N CYS A 173 -15.65 -10.14 25.83
CA CYS A 173 -15.80 -10.95 27.05
C CYS A 173 -17.23 -11.32 27.39
N ASP A 174 -18.23 -10.85 26.65
CA ASP A 174 -19.64 -11.05 26.88
C ASP A 174 -20.26 -12.09 25.91
N LEU A 175 -19.50 -13.12 25.53
CA LEU A 175 -20.00 -14.28 24.79
C LEU A 175 -19.93 -15.54 25.67
#